data_35c5228e52ea6082bafe7b45e9f708ec
#
_entry.id   35c5228e52ea6082bafe7b45e9f708ec
#
_cell.length_a   1.000
_cell.length_b   1.000
_cell.length_c   1.000
_cell.angle_alpha   90.00
_cell.angle_beta   90.00
_cell.angle_gamma   90.00
#
_symmetry.space_group_name_H-M   'P 1'
#
loop_
_entity.id
_entity.type
_entity.pdbx_description
1 polymer ?
#
loop_
_entity_poly.entity_id
_entity_poly.type
_entity_poly.pdbx_seq_one_letter_code
_entity_poly.pdbx_strand_id
1 'polypeptide(L)'
;AELNARDIIPEQHFTEPPSRYTEASLIKFLEEKGIGRPSTYTPIITIIISRGYVKRDGKSLRPTDLGEIITRLMNKSFPDIVDYKFTASMENQLDEIENGNATMLDMLSKFYEGFSRELEEAEKTVSKETYEAPAEETDIICEKCGSRMIVKNGRYGRFAACPNYPECKNTKQLNKSGTAEAEKEPEIAPFKCEFCGSDVVVRQGRYGAFYACSRYPECKF
;
A
#
# COMPACT_ATOMS: atom_id res chain seq x y z
N ALA A 1 -54.57 -4.29 35.89
CA ALA A 1 -53.97 -5.58 36.17
C ALA A 1 -52.76 -5.34 37.06
N GLU A 2 -52.73 -5.98 38.24
CA GLU A 2 -51.54 -5.96 39.10
C GLU A 2 -50.54 -6.98 38.60
N LEU A 3 -49.26 -6.54 38.36
CA LEU A 3 -48.18 -7.38 37.97
C LEU A 3 -47.32 -7.72 39.20
N ASN A 4 -47.17 -9.01 39.48
CA ASN A 4 -46.28 -9.47 40.54
C ASN A 4 -44.91 -9.82 39.93
N ALA A 5 -43.89 -9.01 40.25
CA ALA A 5 -42.51 -9.35 39.89
C ALA A 5 -42.08 -10.56 40.71
N ARG A 6 -41.67 -11.64 40.01
CA ARG A 6 -41.15 -12.87 40.64
C ARG A 6 -39.66 -12.81 40.82
N ASP A 7 -38.97 -12.12 39.87
CA ASP A 7 -37.52 -12.02 39.89
C ASP A 7 -37.07 -10.80 39.09
N ILE A 8 -36.00 -10.16 39.49
CA ILE A 8 -35.38 -9.05 38.80
C ILE A 8 -33.96 -9.48 38.45
N ILE A 9 -33.74 -9.76 37.19
CA ILE A 9 -32.42 -10.20 36.67
C ILE A 9 -31.76 -8.97 36.03
N PRO A 10 -30.70 -8.38 36.63
CA PRO A 10 -29.98 -7.29 36.01
C PRO A 10 -29.08 -7.86 34.91
N GLU A 11 -29.21 -7.33 33.69
CA GLU A 11 -28.35 -7.64 32.57
C GLU A 11 -27.56 -6.40 32.16
N GLN A 12 -26.24 -6.58 32.00
CA GLN A 12 -25.36 -5.50 31.51
C GLN A 12 -25.18 -5.65 30.02
N HIS A 13 -25.54 -4.61 29.27
CA HIS A 13 -25.31 -4.53 27.83
C HIS A 13 -24.34 -3.38 27.53
N PHE A 14 -23.51 -3.57 26.53
CA PHE A 14 -22.57 -2.54 26.04
C PHE A 14 -22.98 -2.10 24.64
N THR A 15 -22.81 -0.80 24.36
CA THR A 15 -22.98 -0.28 23.00
C THR A 15 -21.82 -0.77 22.12
N GLU A 16 -22.14 -1.19 20.91
CA GLU A 16 -21.16 -1.57 19.92
C GLU A 16 -20.74 -0.37 19.06
N PRO A 17 -19.46 -0.27 18.64
CA PRO A 17 -19.03 0.75 17.70
C PRO A 17 -19.71 0.55 16.34
N PRO A 18 -19.78 1.61 15.49
CA PRO A 18 -20.28 1.47 14.13
C PRO A 18 -19.52 0.36 13.37
N SER A 19 -20.26 -0.42 12.60
CA SER A 19 -19.67 -1.47 11.78
C SER A 19 -18.71 -0.89 10.73
N ARG A 20 -17.66 -1.63 10.40
CA ARG A 20 -16.73 -1.24 9.33
C ARG A 20 -17.44 -1.26 7.97
N TYR A 21 -16.95 -0.43 7.06
CA TYR A 21 -17.45 -0.42 5.69
C TYR A 21 -17.20 -1.77 5.00
N THR A 22 -18.20 -2.21 4.27
CA THR A 22 -18.06 -3.20 3.18
C THR A 22 -17.87 -2.43 1.87
N GLU A 23 -17.50 -3.11 0.78
CA GLU A 23 -17.42 -2.44 -0.53
C GLU A 23 -18.75 -1.79 -0.91
N ALA A 24 -19.87 -2.49 -0.69
CA ALA A 24 -21.20 -1.96 -1.00
C ALA A 24 -21.58 -0.74 -0.15
N SER A 25 -21.32 -0.77 1.17
CA SER A 25 -21.62 0.36 2.04
C SER A 25 -20.70 1.55 1.81
N LEU A 26 -19.45 1.31 1.35
CA LEU A 26 -18.54 2.37 0.95
C LEU A 26 -19.02 3.04 -0.36
N ILE A 27 -19.45 2.26 -1.36
CA ILE A 27 -20.05 2.81 -2.59
C ILE A 27 -21.26 3.67 -2.26
N LYS A 28 -22.15 3.17 -1.42
CA LYS A 28 -23.32 3.94 -0.98
C LYS A 28 -22.93 5.26 -0.31
N PHE A 29 -21.92 5.24 0.55
CA PHE A 29 -21.39 6.45 1.17
C PHE A 29 -20.83 7.45 0.15
N LEU A 30 -20.05 6.97 -0.84
CA LEU A 30 -19.50 7.82 -1.91
C LEU A 30 -20.64 8.47 -2.72
N GLU A 31 -21.66 7.70 -3.07
CA GLU A 31 -22.86 8.18 -3.78
C GLU A 31 -23.61 9.23 -2.97
N GLU A 32 -23.90 8.96 -1.68
CA GLU A 32 -24.61 9.90 -0.78
C GLU A 32 -23.83 11.21 -0.57
N LYS A 33 -22.50 11.18 -0.68
CA LYS A 33 -21.64 12.36 -0.54
C LYS A 33 -21.31 13.03 -1.87
N GLY A 34 -21.77 12.51 -3.00
CA GLY A 34 -21.47 13.04 -4.33
C GLY A 34 -20.02 12.89 -4.77
N ILE A 35 -19.33 11.89 -4.24
CA ILE A 35 -17.91 11.60 -4.55
C ILE A 35 -17.83 10.56 -5.66
N GLY A 36 -17.38 10.97 -6.84
CA GLY A 36 -17.31 10.09 -8.00
C GLY A 36 -18.66 9.92 -8.72
N ARG A 37 -18.68 9.02 -9.67
CA ARG A 37 -19.82 8.67 -10.52
C ARG A 37 -19.93 7.15 -10.62
N PRO A 38 -21.06 6.59 -11.08
CA PRO A 38 -21.25 5.14 -11.19
C PRO A 38 -20.09 4.40 -11.88
N SER A 39 -19.49 5.02 -12.89
CA SER A 39 -18.34 4.47 -13.62
C SER A 39 -17.04 4.45 -12.81
N THR A 40 -16.90 5.24 -11.75
CA THR A 40 -15.66 5.40 -10.98
C THR A 40 -15.67 4.71 -9.62
N TYR A 41 -16.82 4.33 -9.07
CA TYR A 41 -16.88 3.73 -7.72
C TYR A 41 -16.07 2.44 -7.60
N THR A 42 -16.28 1.50 -8.51
CA THR A 42 -15.52 0.22 -8.49
C THR A 42 -14.03 0.42 -8.74
N PRO A 43 -13.59 1.23 -9.72
CA PRO A 43 -12.18 1.61 -9.88
C PRO A 43 -11.55 2.20 -8.62
N ILE A 44 -12.22 3.11 -7.90
CA ILE A 44 -11.70 3.70 -6.66
C ILE A 44 -11.39 2.60 -5.63
N ILE A 45 -12.35 1.70 -5.36
CA ILE A 45 -12.15 0.61 -4.41
C ILE A 45 -11.02 -0.32 -4.86
N THR A 46 -10.99 -0.67 -6.13
CA THR A 46 -9.93 -1.52 -6.69
C THR A 46 -8.55 -0.89 -6.51
N ILE A 47 -8.42 0.42 -6.75
CA ILE A 47 -7.15 1.15 -6.62
C ILE A 47 -6.68 1.17 -5.16
N ILE A 48 -7.53 1.51 -4.18
CA ILE A 48 -7.11 1.58 -2.77
C ILE A 48 -6.68 0.20 -2.22
N ILE A 49 -7.31 -0.88 -2.69
CA ILE A 49 -6.94 -2.25 -2.34
C ILE A 49 -5.63 -2.66 -3.04
N SER A 50 -5.52 -2.40 -4.35
CA SER A 50 -4.33 -2.79 -5.13
C SER A 50 -3.05 -2.07 -4.68
N ARG A 51 -3.19 -0.83 -4.19
CA ARG A 51 -2.10 -0.06 -3.59
C ARG A 51 -1.78 -0.46 -2.16
N GLY A 52 -2.56 -1.35 -1.57
CA GLY A 52 -2.37 -1.85 -0.22
C GLY A 52 -2.73 -0.83 0.87
N TYR A 53 -3.50 0.20 0.58
CA TYR A 53 -3.97 1.16 1.59
C TYR A 53 -5.08 0.56 2.45
N VAL A 54 -5.86 -0.33 1.86
CA VAL A 54 -6.96 -1.05 2.48
C VAL A 54 -6.84 -2.53 2.17
N LYS A 55 -7.19 -3.39 3.13
CA LYS A 55 -7.28 -4.84 2.94
C LYS A 55 -8.71 -5.33 3.20
N ARG A 56 -9.09 -6.43 2.55
CA ARG A 56 -10.33 -7.13 2.84
C ARG A 56 -10.15 -8.00 4.09
N ASP A 57 -11.09 -7.90 5.01
CA ASP A 57 -11.22 -8.75 6.17
C ASP A 57 -12.63 -9.36 6.18
N GLY A 58 -12.75 -10.55 5.61
CA GLY A 58 -14.05 -11.14 5.28
C GLY A 58 -14.82 -10.23 4.30
N LYS A 59 -15.98 -9.73 4.72
CA LYS A 59 -16.80 -8.79 3.94
C LYS A 59 -16.44 -7.32 4.20
N SER A 60 -15.65 -7.04 5.24
CA SER A 60 -15.32 -5.69 5.67
C SER A 60 -14.00 -5.21 5.09
N LEU A 61 -13.88 -3.88 4.98
CA LEU A 61 -12.65 -3.21 4.60
C LEU A 61 -11.92 -2.72 5.85
N ARG A 62 -10.62 -2.97 5.94
CA ARG A 62 -9.77 -2.44 7.01
C ARG A 62 -8.63 -1.63 6.42
N PRO A 63 -8.30 -0.46 7.00
CA PRO A 63 -7.08 0.24 6.66
C PRO A 63 -5.86 -0.63 7.00
N THR A 64 -4.77 -0.42 6.30
CA THR A 64 -3.46 -0.95 6.63
C THR A 64 -2.63 0.13 7.29
N ASP A 65 -1.49 -0.23 7.91
CA ASP A 65 -0.56 0.75 8.49
C ASP A 65 -0.10 1.76 7.43
N LEU A 66 0.15 1.28 6.20
CA LEU A 66 0.47 2.16 5.07
C LEU A 66 -0.69 3.12 4.76
N GLY A 67 -1.93 2.63 4.75
CA GLY A 67 -3.12 3.46 4.54
C GLY A 67 -3.27 4.53 5.61
N GLU A 68 -3.04 4.20 6.87
CA GLU A 68 -3.10 5.16 7.97
C GLU A 68 -2.01 6.22 7.89
N ILE A 69 -0.78 5.83 7.51
CA ILE A 69 0.34 6.75 7.33
C ILE A 69 0.06 7.73 6.19
N ILE A 70 -0.39 7.21 5.04
CA ILE A 70 -0.72 8.05 3.88
C ILE A 70 -1.89 9.00 4.22
N THR A 71 -2.92 8.51 4.90
CA THR A 71 -4.04 9.37 5.31
C THR A 71 -3.59 10.47 6.27
N ARG A 72 -2.72 10.15 7.22
CA ARG A 72 -2.14 11.14 8.16
C ARG A 72 -1.29 12.19 7.45
N LEU A 73 -0.46 11.75 6.49
CA LEU A 73 0.35 12.62 5.65
C LEU A 73 -0.54 13.57 4.83
N MET A 74 -1.53 13.03 4.14
CA MET A 74 -2.44 13.80 3.29
C MET A 74 -3.26 14.81 4.10
N ASN A 75 -3.82 14.41 5.23
CA ASN A 75 -4.58 15.32 6.11
C ASN A 75 -3.72 16.48 6.65
N LYS A 76 -2.43 16.23 6.87
CA LYS A 76 -1.52 17.27 7.34
C LYS A 76 -1.06 18.22 6.24
N SER A 77 -0.76 17.70 5.06
CA SER A 77 -0.14 18.44 3.97
C SER A 77 -1.15 19.04 2.98
N PHE A 78 -2.33 18.42 2.85
CA PHE A 78 -3.34 18.77 1.85
C PHE A 78 -4.77 18.65 2.45
N PRO A 79 -5.06 19.38 3.54
CA PRO A 79 -6.33 19.22 4.26
C PRO A 79 -7.55 19.54 3.38
N ASP A 80 -7.46 20.54 2.51
CA ASP A 80 -8.55 20.95 1.64
C ASP A 80 -8.86 19.90 0.57
N ILE A 81 -7.82 19.28 -0.02
CA ILE A 81 -7.98 18.26 -1.07
C ILE A 81 -8.57 16.96 -0.51
N VAL A 82 -8.25 16.63 0.73
CA VAL A 82 -8.72 15.40 1.40
C VAL A 82 -10.14 15.55 1.93
N ASP A 83 -10.66 16.78 2.10
CA ASP A 83 -12.06 16.97 2.46
C ASP A 83 -12.98 16.42 1.35
N TYR A 84 -13.86 15.49 1.73
CA TYR A 84 -14.83 14.92 0.80
C TYR A 84 -15.71 15.95 0.10
N LYS A 85 -15.95 17.10 0.75
CA LYS A 85 -16.70 18.22 0.16
C LYS A 85 -15.98 18.84 -1.02
N PHE A 86 -14.64 18.88 -0.97
CA PHE A 86 -13.84 19.36 -2.09
C PHE A 86 -14.05 18.46 -3.32
N THR A 87 -13.94 17.14 -3.16
CA THR A 87 -14.16 16.20 -4.26
C THR A 87 -15.58 16.31 -4.83
N ALA A 88 -16.60 16.39 -3.97
CA ALA A 88 -17.97 16.60 -4.41
C ALA A 88 -18.16 17.93 -5.16
N SER A 89 -17.52 19.00 -4.70
CA SER A 89 -17.51 20.31 -5.40
C SER A 89 -16.85 20.23 -6.77
N MET A 90 -15.73 19.51 -6.89
CA MET A 90 -15.05 19.30 -8.18
C MET A 90 -15.92 18.54 -9.17
N GLU A 91 -16.60 17.49 -8.73
CA GLU A 91 -17.55 16.75 -9.55
C GLU A 91 -18.70 17.65 -10.07
N ASN A 92 -19.24 18.50 -9.21
CA ASN A 92 -20.28 19.46 -9.60
C ASN A 92 -19.75 20.52 -10.58
N GLN A 93 -18.50 20.99 -10.40
CA GLN A 93 -17.88 21.94 -11.35
C GLN A 93 -17.65 21.29 -12.73
N LEU A 94 -17.32 20.00 -12.76
CA LEU A 94 -17.20 19.27 -14.04
C LEU A 94 -18.56 19.17 -14.75
N ASP A 95 -19.66 18.93 -14.00
CA ASP A 95 -21.01 18.95 -14.57
C ASP A 95 -21.39 20.35 -15.11
N GLU A 96 -20.99 21.43 -14.40
CA GLU A 96 -21.21 22.80 -14.90
C GLU A 96 -20.42 23.11 -16.18
N ILE A 97 -19.20 22.56 -16.30
CA ILE A 97 -18.41 22.66 -17.54
C ILE A 97 -19.10 21.89 -18.68
N GLU A 98 -19.60 20.69 -18.42
CA GLU A 98 -20.34 19.88 -19.39
C GLU A 98 -21.59 20.62 -19.90
N ASN A 99 -22.30 21.30 -18.99
CA ASN A 99 -23.48 22.11 -19.32
C ASN A 99 -23.14 23.47 -19.97
N GLY A 100 -21.85 23.83 -20.11
CA GLY A 100 -21.41 25.07 -20.73
C GLY A 100 -21.53 26.31 -19.82
N ASN A 101 -21.78 26.14 -18.51
CA ASN A 101 -21.93 27.23 -17.53
C ASN A 101 -20.60 27.67 -16.92
N ALA A 102 -19.54 26.87 -17.07
CA ALA A 102 -18.20 27.17 -16.54
C ALA A 102 -17.12 26.78 -17.55
N THR A 103 -15.89 27.30 -17.35
CA THR A 103 -14.76 26.93 -18.19
C THR A 103 -13.77 26.06 -17.41
N MET A 104 -13.16 25.10 -18.10
CA MET A 104 -12.12 24.25 -17.51
C MET A 104 -10.92 25.07 -17.04
N LEU A 105 -10.55 26.14 -17.77
CA LEU A 105 -9.41 26.97 -17.46
C LEU A 105 -9.59 27.68 -16.11
N ASP A 106 -10.77 28.25 -15.86
CA ASP A 106 -11.08 28.94 -14.60
C ASP A 106 -11.05 27.98 -13.41
N MET A 107 -11.60 26.78 -13.58
CA MET A 107 -11.59 25.73 -12.56
C MET A 107 -10.16 25.29 -12.22
N LEU A 108 -9.36 24.98 -13.24
CA LEU A 108 -7.98 24.54 -13.06
C LEU A 108 -7.09 25.62 -12.47
N SER A 109 -7.27 26.87 -12.89
CA SER A 109 -6.47 28.00 -12.36
C SER A 109 -6.71 28.22 -10.86
N LYS A 110 -7.97 28.19 -10.43
CA LYS A 110 -8.34 28.30 -9.01
C LYS A 110 -7.80 27.13 -8.18
N PHE A 111 -7.92 25.91 -8.70
CA PHE A 111 -7.39 24.73 -8.03
C PHE A 111 -5.88 24.81 -7.88
N TYR A 112 -5.17 25.10 -8.98
CA TYR A 112 -3.72 25.06 -9.02
C TYR A 112 -3.06 26.13 -8.13
N GLU A 113 -3.67 27.30 -7.99
CA GLU A 113 -3.18 28.36 -7.10
C GLU A 113 -3.12 27.91 -5.62
N GLY A 114 -4.14 27.24 -5.14
CA GLY A 114 -4.15 26.67 -3.78
C GLY A 114 -3.19 25.49 -3.64
N PHE A 115 -3.29 24.56 -4.55
CA PHE A 115 -2.50 23.33 -4.55
C PHE A 115 -0.99 23.56 -4.63
N SER A 116 -0.53 24.53 -5.48
CA SER A 116 0.90 24.80 -5.61
C SER A 116 1.52 25.32 -4.32
N ARG A 117 0.79 26.14 -3.56
CA ARG A 117 1.25 26.62 -2.23
C ARG A 117 1.36 25.51 -1.21
N GLU A 118 0.34 24.65 -1.13
CA GLU A 118 0.35 23.49 -0.23
C GLU A 118 1.48 22.51 -0.59
N LEU A 119 1.72 22.31 -1.88
CA LEU A 119 2.79 21.45 -2.38
C LEU A 119 4.18 21.96 -1.99
N GLU A 120 4.46 23.25 -2.18
CA GLU A 120 5.72 23.86 -1.78
C GLU A 120 5.96 23.78 -0.26
N GLU A 121 4.91 23.92 0.54
CA GLU A 121 4.99 23.79 1.99
C GLU A 121 5.22 22.33 2.39
N ALA A 122 4.53 21.39 1.75
CA ALA A 122 4.71 19.97 1.98
C ALA A 122 6.13 19.51 1.64
N GLU A 123 6.70 19.95 0.53
CA GLU A 123 8.09 19.64 0.15
C GLU A 123 9.12 20.09 1.20
N LYS A 124 8.86 21.18 1.90
CA LYS A 124 9.74 21.70 2.95
C LYS A 124 9.57 20.97 4.29
N THR A 125 8.36 20.51 4.59
CA THR A 125 7.99 20.00 5.92
C THR A 125 7.97 18.49 6.02
N VAL A 126 7.79 17.78 4.88
CA VAL A 126 7.69 16.31 4.86
C VAL A 126 9.07 15.69 4.73
N SER A 127 9.55 15.05 5.82
CA SER A 127 10.74 14.19 5.78
C SER A 127 10.33 12.73 5.69
N LYS A 128 11.13 11.90 5.01
CA LYS A 128 10.89 10.46 4.90
C LYS A 128 10.82 9.78 6.26
N GLU A 129 11.62 10.21 7.21
CA GLU A 129 11.71 9.63 8.56
C GLU A 129 10.43 9.79 9.38
N THR A 130 9.63 10.82 9.11
CA THR A 130 8.38 11.10 9.85
C THR A 130 7.24 10.16 9.47
N TYR A 131 7.33 9.50 8.32
CA TYR A 131 6.24 8.71 7.74
C TYR A 131 6.64 7.27 7.35
N GLU A 132 7.79 6.80 7.80
CA GLU A 132 8.11 5.37 7.69
C GLU A 132 7.19 4.56 8.63
N ALA A 133 6.60 3.50 8.09
CA ALA A 133 5.89 2.53 8.93
C ALA A 133 6.88 1.94 9.94
N PRO A 134 6.47 1.67 11.19
CA PRO A 134 7.32 0.95 12.12
C PRO A 134 7.81 -0.33 11.43
N ALA A 135 9.13 -0.46 11.36
CA ALA A 135 9.73 -1.60 10.70
C ALA A 135 9.39 -2.86 11.50
N GLU A 136 8.71 -3.82 10.87
CA GLU A 136 8.52 -5.15 11.49
C GLU A 136 9.91 -5.79 11.65
N GLU A 137 10.37 -5.96 12.88
CA GLU A 137 11.60 -6.67 13.16
C GLU A 137 11.45 -8.16 12.87
N THR A 138 12.48 -8.76 12.29
CA THR A 138 12.53 -10.21 12.06
C THR A 138 13.50 -10.86 13.06
N ASP A 139 13.35 -12.15 13.29
CA ASP A 139 14.34 -12.93 14.05
C ASP A 139 15.60 -13.25 13.24
N ILE A 140 15.69 -12.76 12.01
CA ILE A 140 16.82 -13.00 11.11
C ILE A 140 17.93 -12.02 11.42
N ILE A 141 19.10 -12.54 11.71
CA ILE A 141 20.32 -11.76 11.95
C ILE A 141 21.07 -11.58 10.62
N CYS A 142 21.53 -10.37 10.37
CA CYS A 142 22.35 -10.05 9.21
C CYS A 142 23.73 -10.73 9.32
N GLU A 143 24.06 -11.60 8.41
CA GLU A 143 25.36 -12.33 8.39
C GLU A 143 26.56 -11.42 8.18
N LYS A 144 26.36 -10.20 7.64
CA LYS A 144 27.44 -9.26 7.34
C LYS A 144 27.76 -8.32 8.50
N CYS A 145 26.78 -7.91 9.30
CA CYS A 145 26.97 -6.90 10.36
C CYS A 145 26.36 -7.28 11.71
N GLY A 146 25.72 -8.44 11.83
CA GLY A 146 25.12 -8.90 13.09
C GLY A 146 23.85 -8.19 13.54
N SER A 147 23.35 -7.19 12.78
CA SER A 147 22.13 -6.46 13.14
C SER A 147 20.88 -7.28 12.83
N ARG A 148 19.83 -7.10 13.62
CA ARG A 148 18.52 -7.72 13.37
C ARG A 148 17.90 -7.13 12.10
N MET A 149 17.49 -7.96 11.15
CA MET A 149 16.93 -7.50 9.87
C MET A 149 15.48 -7.06 10.03
N ILE A 150 15.05 -6.10 9.21
CA ILE A 150 13.71 -5.53 9.20
C ILE A 150 12.97 -5.93 7.92
N VAL A 151 11.65 -6.15 8.02
CA VAL A 151 10.82 -6.43 6.84
C VAL A 151 10.60 -5.15 6.06
N LYS A 152 10.91 -5.20 4.77
CA LYS A 152 10.54 -4.15 3.80
C LYS A 152 9.69 -4.74 2.67
N ASN A 153 8.80 -3.92 2.13
CA ASN A 153 8.00 -4.29 0.95
C ASN A 153 8.70 -3.80 -0.31
N GLY A 154 9.03 -4.72 -1.21
CA GLY A 154 9.64 -4.42 -2.50
C GLY A 154 8.74 -4.76 -3.67
N ARG A 155 9.21 -4.47 -4.89
CA ARG A 155 8.50 -4.76 -6.15
C ARG A 155 8.15 -6.26 -6.32
N TYR A 156 8.94 -7.13 -5.72
CA TYR A 156 8.80 -8.59 -5.84
C TYR A 156 8.24 -9.25 -4.57
N GLY A 157 7.68 -8.44 -3.63
CA GLY A 157 7.12 -8.92 -2.38
C GLY A 157 7.90 -8.46 -1.14
N ARG A 158 7.61 -9.12 -0.02
CA ARG A 158 8.25 -8.83 1.27
C ARG A 158 9.66 -9.42 1.29
N PHE A 159 10.62 -8.67 1.81
CA PHE A 159 11.99 -9.12 1.99
C PHE A 159 12.57 -8.57 3.31
N ALA A 160 13.52 -9.29 3.90
CA ALA A 160 14.27 -8.80 5.04
C ALA A 160 15.45 -7.96 4.54
N ALA A 161 15.58 -6.74 5.05
CA ALA A 161 16.66 -5.82 4.75
C ALA A 161 17.47 -5.50 6.02
N CYS A 162 18.75 -5.26 5.85
CA CYS A 162 19.57 -4.80 6.97
C CYS A 162 19.24 -3.33 7.31
N PRO A 163 19.01 -2.98 8.61
CA PRO A 163 18.72 -1.61 9.02
C PRO A 163 19.90 -0.65 8.78
N ASN A 164 21.14 -1.17 8.71
CA ASN A 164 22.34 -0.37 8.48
C ASN A 164 22.57 0.00 6.99
N TYR A 165 21.51 0.04 6.20
CA TYR A 165 21.61 0.58 4.84
C TYR A 165 21.87 2.11 4.90
N PRO A 166 22.77 2.67 4.09
CA PRO A 166 23.46 2.10 2.93
C PRO A 166 24.79 1.39 3.22
N GLU A 167 25.28 1.36 4.43
CA GLU A 167 26.57 0.74 4.78
C GLU A 167 26.53 -0.79 4.60
N CYS A 168 25.42 -1.41 5.03
CA CYS A 168 25.18 -2.83 4.84
C CYS A 168 23.99 -3.06 3.90
N LYS A 169 24.25 -3.53 2.69
CA LYS A 169 23.24 -3.77 1.64
C LYS A 169 22.70 -5.22 1.63
N ASN A 170 22.76 -5.91 2.77
CA ASN A 170 22.31 -7.29 2.84
C ASN A 170 20.79 -7.38 2.85
N THR A 171 20.23 -8.23 1.98
CA THR A 171 18.78 -8.49 1.88
C THR A 171 18.53 -9.98 1.74
N LYS A 172 17.45 -10.50 2.32
CA LYS A 172 16.99 -11.89 2.17
C LYS A 172 15.53 -11.92 1.77
N GLN A 173 15.16 -12.78 0.85
CA GLN A 173 13.76 -12.98 0.48
C GLN A 173 13.02 -13.70 1.62
N LEU A 174 11.78 -13.28 1.87
CA LEU A 174 10.90 -13.91 2.84
C LEU A 174 9.82 -14.71 2.12
N ASN A 175 9.58 -15.92 2.59
CA ASN A 175 8.42 -16.70 2.16
C ASN A 175 7.12 -16.10 2.73
N LYS A 176 5.97 -16.62 2.31
CA LYS A 176 4.65 -16.16 2.79
C LYS A 176 4.46 -16.28 4.30
N SER A 177 5.24 -17.12 4.97
CA SER A 177 5.23 -17.31 6.43
C SER A 177 6.20 -16.38 7.18
N GLY A 178 6.94 -15.49 6.49
CA GLY A 178 7.85 -14.51 7.12
C GLY A 178 9.21 -15.08 7.53
N THR A 179 9.50 -16.35 7.23
CA THR A 179 10.82 -16.96 7.43
C THR A 179 11.70 -16.73 6.21
N ALA A 180 13.03 -16.63 6.40
CA ALA A 180 13.97 -16.55 5.29
C ALA A 180 13.79 -17.79 4.40
N GLU A 181 13.60 -17.59 3.10
CA GLU A 181 13.78 -18.71 2.17
C GLU A 181 15.24 -19.16 2.27
N ALA A 182 15.45 -20.45 2.56
CA ALA A 182 16.75 -21.04 2.38
C ALA A 182 17.15 -20.80 0.93
N GLU A 183 18.34 -20.24 0.70
CA GLU A 183 18.90 -20.16 -0.66
C GLU A 183 18.88 -21.58 -1.22
N LYS A 184 17.98 -21.83 -2.17
CA LYS A 184 18.03 -23.05 -2.96
C LYS A 184 19.33 -22.98 -3.71
N GLU A 185 20.21 -23.95 -3.47
CA GLU A 185 21.39 -24.10 -4.31
C GLU A 185 20.95 -24.07 -5.78
N PRO A 186 21.59 -23.25 -6.61
CA PRO A 186 21.17 -23.11 -7.99
C PRO A 186 21.25 -24.49 -8.67
N GLU A 187 20.13 -24.94 -9.20
CA GLU A 187 20.03 -26.21 -9.90
C GLU A 187 21.01 -26.17 -11.10
N ILE A 188 22.00 -27.06 -11.09
CA ILE A 188 23.06 -27.12 -12.13
C ILE A 188 22.47 -27.83 -13.34
N ALA A 189 22.55 -27.22 -14.51
CA ALA A 189 22.14 -27.82 -15.76
C ALA A 189 23.07 -28.99 -16.15
N PRO A 190 22.56 -30.01 -16.84
CA PRO A 190 23.36 -31.19 -17.24
C PRO A 190 24.41 -30.89 -18.32
N PHE A 191 24.60 -29.64 -18.73
CA PHE A 191 25.53 -29.19 -19.75
C PHE A 191 26.36 -28.00 -19.26
N LYS A 192 27.56 -27.86 -19.85
CA LYS A 192 28.48 -26.76 -19.54
C LYS A 192 28.34 -25.60 -20.52
N CYS A 193 28.77 -24.44 -20.08
CA CYS A 193 28.76 -23.23 -20.89
C CYS A 193 29.65 -23.38 -22.12
N GLU A 194 29.07 -23.18 -23.30
CA GLU A 194 29.80 -23.29 -24.60
C GLU A 194 30.87 -22.20 -24.76
N PHE A 195 30.75 -21.05 -24.07
CA PHE A 195 31.70 -19.95 -24.18
C PHE A 195 32.89 -20.07 -23.23
N CYS A 196 32.71 -20.61 -22.02
CA CYS A 196 33.77 -20.62 -21.01
C CYS A 196 33.99 -21.97 -20.30
N GLY A 197 33.19 -23.00 -20.62
CA GLY A 197 33.30 -24.34 -20.03
C GLY A 197 32.85 -24.47 -18.57
N SER A 198 32.37 -23.38 -17.94
CA SER A 198 31.88 -23.38 -16.56
C SER A 198 30.49 -23.97 -16.50
N ASP A 199 30.03 -24.28 -15.25
CA ASP A 199 28.70 -24.81 -15.04
C ASP A 199 27.61 -23.80 -15.42
N VAL A 200 26.51 -24.31 -15.95
CA VAL A 200 25.31 -23.52 -16.24
C VAL A 200 24.29 -23.75 -15.14
N VAL A 201 23.70 -22.68 -14.63
CA VAL A 201 22.73 -22.71 -13.53
C VAL A 201 21.36 -22.25 -13.99
N VAL A 202 20.30 -22.82 -13.43
CA VAL A 202 18.94 -22.40 -13.67
C VAL A 202 18.64 -21.19 -12.79
N ARG A 203 18.25 -20.08 -13.41
CA ARG A 203 17.80 -18.86 -12.71
C ARG A 203 16.35 -18.53 -13.04
N GLN A 204 15.66 -17.94 -12.08
CA GLN A 204 14.28 -17.45 -12.27
C GLN A 204 14.30 -16.01 -12.76
N GLY A 205 13.71 -15.76 -13.93
CA GLY A 205 13.54 -14.44 -14.52
C GLY A 205 12.07 -14.01 -14.62
N ARG A 206 11.84 -12.83 -15.19
CA ARG A 206 10.48 -12.25 -15.35
C ARG A 206 9.54 -13.15 -16.18
N TYR A 207 10.08 -13.92 -17.09
CA TYR A 207 9.33 -14.76 -18.03
C TYR A 207 9.45 -16.27 -17.72
N GLY A 208 9.99 -16.63 -16.57
CA GLY A 208 10.17 -18.01 -16.14
C GLY A 208 11.62 -18.38 -15.88
N ALA A 209 11.91 -19.66 -15.75
CA ALA A 209 13.25 -20.19 -15.55
C ALA A 209 14.08 -20.07 -16.84
N PHE A 210 15.33 -19.67 -16.69
CA PHE A 210 16.29 -19.60 -17.81
C PHE A 210 17.67 -20.10 -17.38
N TYR A 211 18.44 -20.53 -18.34
CA TYR A 211 19.82 -21.00 -18.13
C TYR A 211 20.80 -19.81 -18.20
N ALA A 212 21.72 -19.73 -17.25
CA ALA A 212 22.76 -18.71 -17.22
C ALA A 212 24.12 -19.33 -16.79
N CYS A 213 25.19 -18.79 -17.30
CA CYS A 213 26.54 -19.21 -16.87
C CYS A 213 26.77 -18.82 -15.39
N SER A 214 27.39 -19.71 -14.61
CA SER A 214 27.77 -19.44 -13.21
C SER A 214 28.74 -18.25 -13.07
N ARG A 215 29.51 -17.93 -14.13
CA ARG A 215 30.45 -16.80 -14.18
C ARG A 215 29.82 -15.49 -14.68
N TYR A 216 28.53 -15.38 -14.76
CA TYR A 216 27.92 -14.07 -15.06
C TYR A 216 28.26 -13.04 -13.95
N PRO A 217 28.69 -11.80 -14.28
CA PRO A 217 28.61 -11.10 -15.58
C PRO A 217 29.84 -11.25 -16.51
N GLU A 218 30.88 -11.95 -16.10
CA GLU A 218 32.08 -12.12 -16.91
C GLU A 218 31.80 -12.94 -18.19
N CYS A 219 30.93 -13.93 -18.08
CA CYS A 219 30.45 -14.72 -19.21
C CYS A 219 28.94 -14.48 -19.41
N LYS A 220 28.57 -13.97 -20.57
CA LYS A 220 27.16 -13.57 -20.88
C LYS A 220 26.40 -14.67 -21.65
N PHE A 221 26.65 -15.92 -21.32
CA PHE A 221 25.85 -17.02 -21.87
C PHE A 221 24.42 -16.98 -21.28
#